data_60317b9dd09780f887d50c481473c729
#
_entry.id   60317b9dd09780f887d50c481473c729
#
_cell.length_a   1.000
_cell.length_b   1.000
_cell.length_c   1.000
_cell.angle_alpha   90.00
_cell.angle_beta   90.00
_cell.angle_gamma   90.00
#
_symmetry.space_group_name_H-M   'P 1'
#
loop_
_entity.id
_entity.type
_entity.pdbx_description
1 polymer ?
#
loop_
_entity_poly.entity_id
_entity_poly.type
_entity_poly.pdbx_seq_one_letter_code
_entity_poly.pdbx_strand_id
1 'polypeptide(L)'
;MKYRSRTEILGLLLEAANGGGATKTKIMYKAFLSFAQLREYLTMLQDNGLIEFEGGKQTYRTTEKGIRLLLLYEKMYELAPPLVTTEPAVVNNRIISSGIGEGD
;
A
#
# COMPACT_ATOMS: atom_id res chain seq x y z
N MET A 1 -5.16 -17.29 1.99
CA MET A 1 -5.07 -15.87 1.76
C MET A 1 -3.63 -15.39 1.79
N LYS A 2 -3.29 -14.53 0.92
CA LYS A 2 -1.94 -13.99 0.86
C LYS A 2 -1.74 -12.82 1.80
N TYR A 3 -0.58 -12.77 2.40
CA TYR A 3 -0.19 -11.57 3.12
C TYR A 3 0.22 -10.50 2.14
N ARG A 4 0.09 -9.27 2.59
CA ARG A 4 0.57 -8.13 1.83
C ARG A 4 1.53 -7.36 2.71
N SER A 5 2.61 -6.88 2.12
CA SER A 5 3.57 -6.09 2.88
C SER A 5 2.98 -4.72 3.18
N ARG A 6 3.52 -4.07 4.19
CA ARG A 6 3.08 -2.72 4.50
C ARG A 6 3.30 -1.80 3.31
N THR A 7 4.40 -2.00 2.59
CA THR A 7 4.69 -1.19 1.42
C THR A 7 3.63 -1.37 0.35
N GLU A 8 3.19 -2.59 0.13
CA GLU A 8 2.15 -2.84 -0.86
C GLU A 8 0.84 -2.21 -0.44
N ILE A 9 0.50 -2.31 0.83
CA ILE A 9 -0.73 -1.71 1.35
C ILE A 9 -0.68 -0.20 1.21
N LEU A 10 0.46 0.41 1.55
CA LEU A 10 0.62 1.84 1.41
C LEU A 10 0.45 2.28 -0.03
N GLY A 11 1.02 1.50 -0.96
CA GLY A 11 0.87 1.79 -2.38
C GLY A 11 -0.59 1.76 -2.82
N LEU A 12 -1.33 0.76 -2.36
CA LEU A 12 -2.74 0.65 -2.69
C LEU A 12 -3.55 1.82 -2.15
N LEU A 13 -3.23 2.26 -0.94
CA LEU A 13 -3.92 3.39 -0.34
C LEU A 13 -3.65 4.69 -1.08
N LEU A 14 -2.39 4.93 -1.38
CA LEU A 14 -2.00 6.14 -2.09
C LEU A 14 -2.61 6.17 -3.49
N GLU A 15 -2.64 5.02 -4.15
CA GLU A 15 -3.24 4.94 -5.47
C GLU A 15 -4.74 5.18 -5.41
N ALA A 16 -5.41 4.62 -4.40
CA ALA A 16 -6.85 4.77 -4.28
C ALA A 16 -7.25 6.23 -4.05
N ALA A 17 -6.41 6.98 -3.35
CA ALA A 17 -6.71 8.37 -3.02
C ALA A 17 -6.10 9.35 -4.02
N ASN A 18 -5.38 8.86 -5.02
CA ASN A 18 -4.76 9.73 -6.01
C ASN A 18 -5.83 10.29 -6.96
N GLY A 19 -5.53 11.45 -7.54
CA GLY A 19 -6.46 12.09 -8.46
C GLY A 19 -7.48 12.93 -7.71
N GLY A 20 -8.74 12.63 -7.87
CA GLY A 20 -9.81 13.41 -7.27
C GLY A 20 -10.09 13.12 -5.81
N GLY A 21 -9.33 12.20 -5.23
CA GLY A 21 -9.58 11.81 -3.86
C GLY A 21 -10.58 10.68 -3.75
N ALA A 22 -10.72 10.13 -2.56
CA ALA A 22 -11.63 9.01 -2.34
C ALA A 22 -12.15 9.03 -0.91
N THR A 23 -13.37 8.54 -0.74
CA THR A 23 -13.94 8.40 0.58
C THR A 23 -13.26 7.28 1.34
N LYS A 24 -13.41 7.31 2.65
CA LYS A 24 -12.84 6.27 3.50
C LYS A 24 -13.33 4.89 3.07
N THR A 25 -14.61 4.77 2.79
CA THR A 25 -15.20 3.49 2.37
C THR A 25 -14.59 2.99 1.07
N LYS A 26 -14.43 3.89 0.11
CA LYS A 26 -13.85 3.51 -1.17
C LYS A 26 -12.42 3.04 -1.01
N ILE A 27 -11.64 3.75 -0.20
CA ILE A 27 -10.25 3.36 0.06
C ILE A 27 -10.20 2.00 0.72
N MET A 28 -11.09 1.78 1.69
CA MET A 28 -11.14 0.51 2.41
C MET A 28 -11.36 -0.65 1.46
N TYR A 29 -12.30 -0.49 0.53
CA TYR A 29 -12.57 -1.54 -0.44
C TYR A 29 -11.40 -1.77 -1.37
N LYS A 30 -10.81 -0.70 -1.87
CA LYS A 30 -9.72 -0.83 -2.83
C LYS A 30 -8.47 -1.44 -2.21
N ALA A 31 -8.21 -1.14 -0.96
CA ALA A 31 -7.03 -1.65 -0.27
C ALA A 31 -7.29 -2.95 0.48
N PHE A 32 -8.53 -3.42 0.47
CA PHE A 32 -8.91 -4.67 1.14
C PHE A 32 -8.51 -4.67 2.61
N LEU A 33 -8.88 -3.60 3.32
CA LEU A 33 -8.54 -3.46 4.73
C LEU A 33 -9.79 -3.47 5.59
N SER A 34 -9.62 -3.87 6.84
CA SER A 34 -10.67 -3.69 7.82
C SER A 34 -10.70 -2.21 8.20
N PHE A 35 -11.78 -1.80 8.86
CA PHE A 35 -11.90 -0.42 9.28
C PHE A 35 -10.77 -0.01 10.23
N ALA A 36 -10.44 -0.89 11.15
CA ALA A 36 -9.38 -0.61 12.13
C ALA A 36 -8.02 -0.46 11.45
N GLN A 37 -7.74 -1.34 10.51
CA GLN A 37 -6.48 -1.25 9.75
C GLN A 37 -6.42 0.03 8.92
N LEU A 38 -7.52 0.35 8.26
CA LEU A 38 -7.58 1.55 7.45
C LEU A 38 -7.28 2.78 8.30
N ARG A 39 -7.90 2.87 9.47
CA ARG A 39 -7.70 4.02 10.34
C ARG A 39 -6.24 4.18 10.75
N GLU A 40 -5.62 3.06 11.07
CA GLU A 40 -4.22 3.05 11.46
C GLU A 40 -3.31 3.56 10.33
N TYR A 41 -3.54 3.03 9.14
CA TYR A 41 -2.75 3.43 7.98
C TYR A 41 -3.00 4.88 7.57
N LEU A 42 -4.26 5.31 7.62
CA LEU A 42 -4.59 6.69 7.26
C LEU A 42 -3.91 7.68 8.21
N THR A 43 -3.93 7.36 9.50
CA THR A 43 -3.27 8.22 10.48
C THR A 43 -1.79 8.34 10.17
N MET A 44 -1.15 7.22 9.89
CA MET A 44 0.27 7.20 9.58
C MET A 44 0.57 8.01 8.32
N LEU A 45 -0.25 7.83 7.30
CA LEU A 45 -0.04 8.56 6.05
C LEU A 45 -0.25 10.05 6.22
N GLN A 46 -1.27 10.44 6.99
CA GLN A 46 -1.51 11.86 7.27
C GLN A 46 -0.38 12.46 8.08
N ASP A 47 0.09 11.74 9.09
CA ASP A 47 1.18 12.23 9.94
C ASP A 47 2.46 12.47 9.14
N ASN A 48 2.64 11.71 8.07
CA ASN A 48 3.80 11.86 7.22
C ASN A 48 3.57 12.77 6.02
N GLY A 49 2.42 13.39 5.95
CA GLY A 49 2.14 14.34 4.88
C GLY A 49 1.94 13.68 3.51
N LEU A 50 1.59 12.41 3.50
CA LEU A 50 1.45 11.66 2.25
C LEU A 50 0.02 11.67 1.73
N ILE A 51 -0.92 11.91 2.61
CA ILE A 51 -2.32 11.98 2.26
C ILE A 51 -2.95 13.09 3.10
N GLU A 52 -3.98 13.73 2.58
CA GLU A 52 -4.65 14.79 3.31
C GLU A 52 -6.17 14.60 3.22
N PHE A 53 -6.86 15.03 4.26
CA PHE A 53 -8.31 14.92 4.33
C PHE A 53 -8.93 16.24 3.88
N GLU A 54 -9.89 16.15 2.98
CA GLU A 54 -10.63 17.32 2.52
C GLU A 54 -12.02 17.29 3.14
N GLY A 55 -12.18 18.05 4.22
CA GLY A 55 -13.39 17.98 4.99
C GLY A 55 -14.65 18.36 4.23
N GLY A 56 -14.54 19.31 3.31
CA GLY A 56 -15.69 19.72 2.53
C GLY A 56 -16.27 18.62 1.67
N LYS A 57 -15.42 17.75 1.20
CA LYS A 57 -15.82 16.63 0.33
C LYS A 57 -15.86 15.31 1.07
N GLN A 58 -15.39 15.29 2.31
CA GLN A 58 -15.28 14.05 3.09
C GLN A 58 -14.45 13.01 2.37
N THR A 59 -13.36 13.45 1.73
CA THR A 59 -12.48 12.56 0.98
C THR A 59 -11.05 12.73 1.43
N TYR A 60 -10.25 11.71 1.14
CA TYR A 60 -8.81 11.73 1.35
C TYR A 60 -8.14 11.82 -0.01
N ARG A 61 -7.10 12.61 -0.09
CA ARG A 61 -6.39 12.80 -1.34
C ARG A 61 -4.89 12.67 -1.13
N THR A 62 -4.24 11.94 -2.03
CA THR A 62 -2.80 11.78 -2.00
C THR A 62 -2.14 13.12 -2.32
N THR A 63 -1.20 13.52 -1.47
CA THR A 63 -0.48 14.77 -1.66
C THR A 63 0.60 14.60 -2.70
N GLU A 64 1.23 15.71 -3.08
CA GLU A 64 2.34 15.66 -4.00
C GLU A 64 3.45 14.76 -3.47
N LYS A 65 3.72 14.87 -2.17
CA LYS A 65 4.71 14.01 -1.54
C LYS A 65 4.30 12.55 -1.63
N GLY A 66 3.00 12.28 -1.44
CA GLY A 66 2.48 10.93 -1.56
C GLY A 66 2.62 10.38 -2.96
N ILE A 67 2.42 11.23 -3.96
CA ILE A 67 2.57 10.82 -5.34
C ILE A 67 4.03 10.43 -5.63
N ARG A 68 4.96 11.21 -5.10
CA ARG A 68 6.37 10.88 -5.27
C ARG A 68 6.71 9.52 -4.66
N LEU A 69 6.15 9.25 -3.49
CA LEU A 69 6.38 7.97 -2.85
C LEU A 69 5.76 6.83 -3.66
N LEU A 70 4.56 7.06 -4.19
CA LEU A 70 3.90 6.06 -5.02
C LEU A 70 4.73 5.73 -6.25
N LEU A 71 5.28 6.76 -6.89
CA LEU A 71 6.13 6.54 -8.06
C LEU A 71 7.39 5.77 -7.71
N LEU A 72 7.97 6.05 -6.55
CA LEU A 72 9.14 5.29 -6.09
C LEU A 72 8.78 3.84 -5.83
N TYR A 73 7.63 3.60 -5.23
CA TYR A 73 7.16 2.25 -4.98
C TYR A 73 7.00 1.48 -6.30
N GLU A 74 6.38 2.13 -7.28
CA GLU A 74 6.17 1.49 -8.57
C GLU A 74 7.49 1.18 -9.24
N LYS A 75 8.45 2.09 -9.12
CA LYS A 75 9.77 1.87 -9.70
C LYS A 75 10.49 0.71 -9.01
N MET A 76 10.39 0.65 -7.70
CA MET A 76 10.99 -0.46 -6.95
C MET A 76 10.37 -1.79 -7.35
N TYR A 77 9.06 -1.81 -7.49
CA TYR A 77 8.37 -3.03 -7.87
C TYR A 77 8.81 -3.47 -9.27
N GLU A 78 8.98 -2.52 -10.15
CA GLU A 78 9.40 -2.77 -11.53
C GLU A 78 10.79 -3.38 -11.59
N LEU A 79 11.70 -2.82 -10.78
CA LEU A 79 13.10 -3.22 -10.81
C LEU A 79 13.39 -4.45 -9.96
N ALA A 80 12.67 -4.62 -8.87
CA ALA A 80 12.94 -5.69 -7.92
C ALA A 80 11.67 -6.16 -7.23
N PRO A 81 10.77 -6.81 -7.97
CA PRO A 81 9.49 -7.24 -7.41
C PRO A 81 9.60 -8.02 -6.10
N PRO A 82 10.55 -8.93 -5.94
CA PRO A 82 10.63 -9.70 -4.70
C PRO A 82 10.88 -8.87 -3.46
N LEU A 83 11.41 -7.66 -3.62
CA LEU A 83 11.70 -6.82 -2.47
C LEU A 83 10.48 -6.11 -1.93
N VAL A 84 9.40 -6.04 -2.73
CA VAL A 84 8.20 -5.30 -2.32
C VAL A 84 6.96 -6.17 -2.23
N THR A 85 7.07 -7.45 -2.53
CA THR A 85 5.92 -8.34 -2.41
C THR A 85 5.78 -8.85 -0.99
N THR A 86 4.59 -9.34 -0.68
CA THR A 86 4.27 -9.80 0.66
C THR A 86 4.42 -11.29 0.85
N GLU A 87 4.99 -11.97 -0.11
CA GLU A 87 5.13 -13.40 0.03
C GLU A 87 6.01 -13.69 1.23
N PRO A 88 5.47 -14.39 2.22
CA PRO A 88 6.30 -14.75 3.37
C PRO A 88 7.35 -15.67 2.83
N ALA A 89 8.32 -15.42 3.03
CA ALA A 89 9.36 -16.13 2.38
C ALA A 89 9.50 -17.56 2.74
N VAL A 90 8.98 -17.19 2.37
CA VAL A 90 9.05 -17.86 2.51
C VAL A 90 9.54 -18.61 2.93
N VAL A 91 9.45 -18.46 2.96
CA VAL A 91 9.74 -18.93 3.44
C VAL A 91 10.06 -19.82 3.41
N ASN A 92 10.11 -20.05 3.09
CA ASN A 92 10.27 -20.78 3.13
C ASN A 92 10.80 -21.38 2.62
N ASN A 93 10.89 -21.44 2.28
CA ASN A 93 11.18 -21.84 1.97
C ASN A 93 11.69 -22.01 1.22
N ARG A 94 11.72 -21.72 0.74
CA ARG A 94 11.88 -21.70 0.23
C ARG A 94 12.38 -21.25 -0.44
N ILE A 95 12.42 -20.80 -0.61
CA ILE A 95 12.53 -20.31 -0.87
C ILE A 95 13.09 -20.17 -1.34
N ILE A 96 13.28 -20.18 -1.68
CA ILE A 96 13.46 -20.05 -1.77
C ILE A 96 13.82 -20.22 -2.31
N SER A 97 13.92 -20.21 -2.84
CA SER A 97 13.91 -20.23 -3.02
C SER A 97 14.12 -20.15 -3.57
N SER A 98 14.31 -20.22 -4.16
CA SER A 98 14.19 -20.03 -4.28
C SER A 98 14.20 -20.02 -4.60
N GLY A 99 14.31 -20.09 -5.01
CA GLY A 99 13.93 -19.95 -4.84
C GLY A 99 13.69 -20.17 -4.91
N ILE A 100 13.63 -20.39 -5.37
CA ILE A 100 13.13 -20.58 -4.96
C ILE A 100 12.67 -21.09 -4.78
N GLY A 101 12.36 -21.31 -5.07
CA GLY A 101 11.67 -21.72 -4.59
C GLY A 101 11.25 -22.26 -4.19
N GLU A 102 10.79 -22.64 -4.09
CA GLU A 102 10.21 -23.19 -3.39
C GLU A 102 9.47 -23.40 -3.06
N GLY A 103 9.11 -23.57 -3.21
CA GLY A 103 8.20 -23.65 -2.85
C GLY A 103 7.45 -23.47 -2.38
N ASP A 104 6.94 -23.43 -2.34
CA ASP A 104 6.08 -23.30 -1.78
C ASP A 104 5.75 -23.30 -1.43
#